data_e0c78c27e93c32945f4a930326eda231
#
_entry.id   e0c78c27e93c32945f4a930326eda231
#
_cell.length_a   1.000
_cell.length_b   1.000
_cell.length_c   1.000
_cell.angle_alpha   90.00
_cell.angle_beta   90.00
_cell.angle_gamma   90.00
#
_symmetry.space_group_name_H-M   'P 1'
#
loop_
_entity.id
_entity.type
_entity.pdbx_description
1 polymer ?
#
loop_
_entity_poly.entity_id
_entity_poly.type
_entity_poly.pdbx_seq_one_letter_code
_entity_poly.pdbx_strand_id
1 'polypeptide(L)' 'MQTEKYRGYTLWGHAILQQEDILQPERFAGSGTIMRDLKVVEASGVLGACDTDEDAELAGLSWCRAWVDSHG' A
#
# COMPACT_ATOMS: atom_id res chain seq x y z
N MET A 1 -9.22 -1.13 0.90
CA MET A 1 -8.04 -1.94 1.22
C MET A 1 -8.05 -3.22 0.40
N GLN A 2 -6.95 -3.53 -0.23
CA GLN A 2 -6.80 -4.75 -1.02
C GLN A 2 -5.73 -5.64 -0.41
N THR A 3 -5.91 -6.94 -0.57
CA THR A 3 -4.99 -7.94 -0.05
C THR A 3 -4.66 -8.94 -1.14
N GLU A 4 -3.45 -9.48 -1.11
CA GLU A 4 -2.99 -10.45 -2.09
C GLU A 4 -1.99 -11.39 -1.40
N LYS A 5 -2.03 -12.66 -1.77
CA LYS A 5 -1.00 -13.60 -1.33
C LYS A 5 0.03 -13.75 -2.43
N TYR A 6 1.30 -13.61 -2.07
CA TYR A 6 2.39 -13.60 -3.04
C TYR A 6 3.63 -14.24 -2.44
N ARG A 7 4.06 -15.34 -3.02
CA ARG A 7 5.28 -16.08 -2.64
C ARG A 7 5.36 -16.41 -1.15
N GLY A 8 4.23 -16.78 -0.54
CA GLY A 8 4.16 -17.13 0.88
C GLY A 8 3.97 -15.95 1.82
N TYR A 9 3.88 -14.74 1.28
CA TYR A 9 3.59 -13.53 2.05
C TYR A 9 2.15 -13.08 1.82
N THR A 10 1.59 -12.38 2.78
CA THR A 10 0.31 -11.69 2.62
C THR A 10 0.60 -10.21 2.48
N LEU A 11 0.14 -9.65 1.37
CA LEU A 11 0.38 -8.25 1.03
C LEU A 11 -0.91 -7.45 1.23
N TRP A 12 -0.77 -6.26 1.80
CA TRP A 12 -1.90 -5.35 2.03
C TRP A 12 -1.62 -4.03 1.34
N GLY A 13 -2.56 -3.60 0.51
CA GLY A 13 -2.52 -2.28 -0.08
C GLY A 13 -3.55 -1.38 0.59
N HIS A 14 -3.11 -0.24 1.11
CA HIS A 14 -3.94 0.70 1.83
C HIS A 14 -4.02 2.03 1.09
N ALA A 15 -5.17 2.69 1.20
CA ALA A 15 -5.34 4.06 0.75
C ALA A 15 -5.60 4.93 1.97
N ILE A 16 -4.82 6.00 2.10
CA ILE A 16 -4.94 6.96 3.20
C ILE A 16 -5.43 8.27 2.60
N LEU A 17 -6.61 8.72 3.03
CA LEU A 17 -7.13 9.99 2.54
C LEU A 17 -6.26 11.14 3.03
N GLN A 18 -5.80 11.95 2.07
CA GLN A 18 -5.04 13.15 2.36
C GLN A 18 -5.80 14.36 1.81
N GLN A 19 -6.27 15.19 2.72
CA GLN A 19 -6.97 16.43 2.37
C GLN A 19 -6.50 17.52 3.34
N GLU A 20 -5.65 18.40 2.84
CA GLU A 20 -5.09 19.48 3.68
C GLU A 20 -6.01 20.70 3.74
N ASP A 21 -6.83 20.88 2.71
CA ASP A 21 -7.71 22.04 2.58
C ASP A 21 -9.03 21.59 1.94
N ILE A 22 -10.15 22.09 2.47
CA ILE A 22 -11.47 21.78 1.92
C ILE A 22 -11.65 22.27 0.48
N LEU A 23 -10.84 23.19 0.04
CA LEU A 23 -10.88 23.73 -1.33
C LEU A 23 -10.03 22.92 -2.31
N GLN A 24 -9.26 21.95 -1.84
CA GLN A 24 -8.44 21.12 -2.70
C GLN A 24 -9.11 19.79 -2.99
N PRO A 25 -8.87 19.19 -4.17
CA PRO A 25 -9.38 17.85 -4.47
C PRO A 25 -8.85 16.83 -3.46
N GLU A 26 -9.67 15.85 -3.16
CA GLU A 26 -9.24 14.72 -2.34
C GLU A 26 -8.13 13.97 -3.05
N ARG A 27 -7.11 13.58 -2.28
CA ARG A 27 -6.04 12.72 -2.75
C ARG A 27 -5.83 11.58 -1.78
N PHE A 28 -5.31 10.49 -2.28
CA PHE A 28 -5.07 9.29 -1.49
C PHE A 28 -3.60 8.94 -1.54
N ALA A 29 -3.03 8.63 -0.38
CA ALA A 29 -1.66 8.13 -0.30
C ALA A 29 -1.69 6.60 -0.25
N GLY A 30 -0.86 5.97 -1.07
CA GLY A 30 -0.70 4.54 -1.04
C GLY A 30 0.21 4.11 0.10
N SER A 31 -0.07 2.95 0.67
CA SER A 31 0.78 2.33 1.68
C SER A 31 0.70 0.82 1.52
N GLY A 32 1.82 0.13 1.70
CA GLY A 32 1.90 -1.32 1.61
C GLY A 32 2.36 -1.93 2.92
N THR A 33 1.78 -3.07 3.28
CA THR A 33 2.19 -3.85 4.44
C THR A 33 2.41 -5.29 4.01
N ILE A 34 3.51 -5.87 4.44
CA ILE A 34 3.86 -7.24 4.12
C ILE A 34 3.82 -8.05 5.42
N MET A 35 3.05 -9.14 5.40
CA MET A 35 2.91 -10.01 6.55
C MET A 35 3.32 -11.44 6.21
N ARG A 36 3.81 -12.15 7.20
CA ARG A 36 4.10 -13.57 7.10
C ARG A 36 3.89 -14.18 8.48
N ASP A 37 3.16 -15.31 8.55
CA ASP A 37 2.88 -16.03 9.78
C ASP A 37 2.27 -15.10 10.86
N LEU A 38 1.32 -14.25 10.44
CA LEU A 38 0.61 -13.31 11.31
C LEU A 38 1.49 -12.20 11.89
N LYS A 39 2.68 -12.00 11.33
CA LYS A 39 3.59 -10.94 11.77
C LYS A 39 3.85 -9.96 10.63
N VAL A 40 3.96 -8.70 10.96
CA VAL A 40 4.36 -7.68 10.00
C VAL A 40 5.86 -7.84 9.72
N VAL A 41 6.19 -8.09 8.45
CA VAL A 41 7.58 -8.21 8.01
C VAL A 41 8.15 -6.84 7.66
N GLU A 42 7.36 -6.06 6.91
CA GLU A 42 7.76 -4.74 6.47
C GLU A 42 6.53 -3.89 6.15
N ALA A 43 6.67 -2.60 6.28
CA ALA A 43 5.63 -1.65 5.88
C ALA A 43 6.30 -0.48 5.15
N SER A 44 5.66 -0.01 4.08
CA SER A 44 6.25 1.02 3.24
C SER A 44 6.16 2.43 3.83
N GLY A 45 5.20 2.67 4.71
CA GLY A 45 4.82 4.03 5.01
C GLY A 45 4.08 4.66 3.82
N VAL A 46 4.08 5.98 3.75
CA VAL A 46 3.40 6.70 2.67
C VAL A 46 4.23 6.66 1.40
N LEU A 47 3.64 6.16 0.31
CA LEU A 47 4.34 5.97 -0.96
C LEU A 47 4.20 7.15 -1.91
N GLY A 48 3.10 7.85 -1.86
CA GLY A 48 2.85 8.97 -2.76
C GLY A 48 1.36 9.21 -2.89
N ALA A 49 1.00 10.30 -3.56
CA ALA A 49 -0.40 10.68 -3.72
C ALA A 49 -0.95 10.16 -5.04
N CYS A 50 -2.17 9.62 -4.99
CA CYS A 50 -2.93 9.15 -6.14
C CYS A 50 -4.28 9.85 -6.16
N ASP A 51 -4.92 9.85 -7.33
CA ASP A 51 -6.21 10.53 -7.49
C ASP A 51 -7.38 9.70 -6.96
N THR A 52 -7.21 8.38 -6.86
CA THR A 52 -8.25 7.47 -6.38
C THR A 52 -7.70 6.56 -5.29
N ASP A 53 -8.60 6.05 -4.45
CA ASP A 53 -8.26 5.08 -3.41
C ASP A 53 -7.79 3.77 -4.03
N GLU A 54 -8.41 3.35 -5.14
CA GLU A 54 -8.01 2.14 -5.84
C GLU A 54 -6.57 2.23 -6.33
N ASP A 55 -6.18 3.35 -6.95
CA ASP A 55 -4.82 3.55 -7.41
C ASP A 55 -3.83 3.55 -6.25
N ALA A 56 -4.19 4.13 -5.12
CA ALA A 56 -3.37 4.15 -3.93
C ALA A 56 -3.16 2.74 -3.36
N GLU A 57 -4.21 1.94 -3.31
CA GLU A 57 -4.14 0.55 -2.87
C GLU A 57 -3.25 -0.28 -3.80
N LEU A 58 -3.39 -0.11 -5.10
CA LEU A 58 -2.57 -0.81 -6.09
C LEU A 58 -1.10 -0.40 -6.00
N ALA A 59 -0.82 0.87 -5.71
CA ALA A 59 0.54 1.33 -5.49
C ALA A 59 1.16 0.62 -4.27
N GLY A 60 0.38 0.45 -3.20
CA GLY A 60 0.82 -0.29 -2.02
C GLY A 60 1.15 -1.75 -2.33
N LEU A 61 0.28 -2.42 -3.07
CA LEU A 61 0.52 -3.81 -3.47
C LEU A 61 1.72 -3.93 -4.41
N SER A 62 1.89 -2.99 -5.33
CA SER A 62 3.04 -2.99 -6.25
C SER A 62 4.36 -2.88 -5.48
N TRP A 63 4.41 -2.00 -4.49
CA TRP A 63 5.59 -1.89 -3.62
C TRP A 63 5.86 -3.19 -2.89
N CYS A 64 4.81 -3.83 -2.35
CA CYS A 64 4.95 -5.10 -1.64
C CYS A 64 5.54 -6.20 -2.53
N ARG A 65 5.03 -6.33 -3.75
CA ARG A 65 5.54 -7.34 -4.69
C ARG A 65 7.01 -7.10 -5.01
N ALA A 66 7.39 -5.86 -5.24
CA ALA A 66 8.78 -5.51 -5.53
C ALA A 66 9.69 -5.84 -4.35
N TRP A 67 9.22 -5.58 -3.13
CA TRP A 67 9.98 -5.91 -1.94
C TRP A 67 10.19 -7.43 -1.81
N VAL A 68 9.13 -8.21 -1.99
CA VAL A 68 9.22 -9.67 -1.91
C VAL A 68 10.15 -10.22 -2.99
N ASP A 69 10.07 -9.68 -4.20
CA ASP A 69 10.93 -10.12 -5.31
C ASP A 69 12.42 -9.86 -5.04
N SER A 70 12.73 -8.82 -4.27
CA SER A 70 14.12 -8.49 -3.96
C SER A 70 14.62 -9.10 -2.65
N HIS A 71 13.73 -9.48 -1.73
CA HIS A 71 14.09 -10.01 -0.40
C HIS A 71 13.67 -11.46 -0.19
N GLY A 72 12.71 -11.91 -0.95
CA GLY A 72 12.18 -13.26 -0.85
C GLY A 72 12.77 -14.20 -1.87
#